data_79ac7d31926d15b13646e7349740b54f
#
_entry.id   79ac7d31926d15b13646e7349740b54f
#
_cell.length_a   1.000
_cell.length_b   1.000
_cell.length_c   1.000
_cell.angle_alpha   90.00
_cell.angle_beta   90.00
_cell.angle_gamma   90.00
#
_symmetry.space_group_name_H-M   'P 1'
#
loop_
_entity.id
_entity.type
_entity.pdbx_description
1 polymer ?
#
loop_
_entity_poly.entity_id
_entity_poly.type
_entity_poly.pdbx_seq_one_letter_code
_entity_poly.pdbx_strand_id
1 'polypeptide(L)' 'AIMQQTKEQEREIMEKTMTNAKQLRDDADQYANQVFDHLIGNLGNALQVVQQAKDDLNHGPRG' A
#
# COMPACT_ATOMS: atom_id res chain seq x y z
N ALA A 1 13.96 -39.77 -21.14
CA ALA A 1 13.26 -38.98 -22.07
C ALA A 1 11.95 -38.39 -21.52
N ILE A 2 10.89 -39.21 -21.38
CA ILE A 2 9.60 -38.68 -20.91
C ILE A 2 9.68 -38.18 -19.47
N MET A 3 10.40 -38.87 -18.62
CA MET A 3 10.56 -38.46 -17.19
C MET A 3 11.32 -37.14 -17.08
N GLN A 4 12.30 -36.91 -17.93
CA GLN A 4 13.08 -35.68 -17.91
C GLN A 4 12.25 -34.48 -18.33
N GLN A 5 11.42 -34.65 -19.39
CA GLN A 5 10.51 -33.59 -19.82
C GLN A 5 9.49 -33.24 -18.76
N THR A 6 8.96 -34.23 -18.06
CA THR A 6 7.99 -34.01 -16.98
C THR A 6 8.60 -33.22 -15.84
N LYS A 7 9.83 -33.57 -15.44
CA LYS A 7 10.53 -32.85 -14.37
C LYS A 7 10.83 -31.41 -14.75
N GLU A 8 11.21 -31.17 -15.99
CA GLU A 8 11.45 -29.81 -16.47
C GLU A 8 10.17 -28.98 -16.48
N GLN A 9 9.05 -29.57 -16.91
CA GLN A 9 7.76 -28.90 -16.90
C GLN A 9 7.33 -28.57 -15.47
N GLU A 10 7.49 -29.50 -14.54
CA GLU A 10 7.18 -29.28 -13.14
C GLU A 10 8.00 -28.13 -12.57
N ARG A 11 9.28 -28.09 -12.86
CA ARG A 11 10.16 -27.02 -12.39
C ARG A 11 9.73 -25.67 -12.97
N GLU A 12 9.40 -25.61 -14.25
CA GLU A 12 8.93 -24.38 -14.89
C GLU A 12 7.64 -23.88 -14.25
N ILE A 13 6.70 -24.79 -13.98
CA ILE A 13 5.44 -24.44 -13.32
C ILE A 13 5.70 -23.89 -11.93
N MET A 14 6.60 -24.53 -11.17
CA MET A 14 6.96 -24.06 -9.84
C MET A 14 7.60 -22.68 -9.87
N GLU A 15 8.52 -22.45 -10.80
CA GLU A 15 9.18 -21.16 -10.96
C GLU A 15 8.19 -20.06 -11.33
N LYS A 16 7.25 -20.34 -12.23
CA LYS A 16 6.20 -19.39 -12.60
C LYS A 16 5.28 -19.10 -11.41
N THR A 17 4.92 -20.14 -10.68
CA THR A 17 4.05 -20.00 -9.51
C THR A 17 4.71 -19.14 -8.46
N MET A 18 5.99 -19.35 -8.18
CA MET A 18 6.74 -18.57 -7.21
C MET A 18 6.88 -17.12 -7.66
N THR A 19 7.16 -16.89 -8.94
CA THR A 19 7.26 -15.54 -9.50
C THR A 19 5.93 -14.81 -9.42
N ASN A 20 4.84 -15.49 -9.76
CA ASN A 20 3.50 -14.90 -9.69
C ASN A 20 3.10 -14.58 -8.26
N ALA A 21 3.42 -15.47 -7.32
CA ALA A 21 3.12 -15.23 -5.91
C ALA A 21 3.88 -14.02 -5.37
N LYS A 22 5.15 -13.91 -5.74
CA LYS A 22 5.97 -12.75 -5.35
C LYS A 22 5.43 -11.46 -5.94
N GLN A 23 5.06 -11.49 -7.23
CA GLN A 23 4.49 -10.33 -7.89
C GLN A 23 3.19 -9.88 -7.24
N LEU A 24 2.32 -10.83 -6.93
CA LEU A 24 1.07 -10.54 -6.26
C LEU A 24 1.30 -9.92 -4.89
N ARG A 25 2.28 -10.44 -4.15
CA ARG A 25 2.64 -9.91 -2.84
C ARG A 25 3.19 -8.49 -2.95
N ASP A 26 4.08 -8.26 -3.91
CA ASP A 26 4.65 -6.94 -4.13
C ASP A 26 3.56 -5.94 -4.52
N ASP A 27 2.63 -6.34 -5.38
CA ASP A 27 1.50 -5.49 -5.78
C ASP A 27 0.60 -5.17 -4.58
N ALA A 28 0.34 -6.16 -3.73
CA ALA A 28 -0.48 -5.97 -2.53
C ALA A 28 0.21 -5.01 -1.55
N ASP A 29 1.51 -5.16 -1.35
CA ASP A 29 2.28 -4.28 -0.47
C ASP A 29 2.29 -2.85 -1.01
N GLN A 30 2.45 -2.70 -2.31
CA GLN A 30 2.43 -1.40 -2.95
C GLN A 30 1.07 -0.72 -2.81
N TYR A 31 0.00 -1.48 -3.00
CA TYR A 31 -1.36 -0.97 -2.81
C TYR A 31 -1.59 -0.54 -1.36
N ALA A 32 -1.16 -1.36 -0.41
CA ALA A 32 -1.29 -1.03 1.01
C ALA A 32 -0.54 0.25 1.37
N ASN A 33 0.67 0.42 0.84
CA ASN A 33 1.44 1.64 1.06
C ASN A 33 0.73 2.87 0.49
N GLN A 34 0.13 2.76 -0.67
CA GLN A 34 -0.64 3.86 -1.25
C GLN A 34 -1.84 4.23 -0.38
N VAL A 35 -2.54 3.24 0.15
CA VAL A 35 -3.67 3.49 1.05
C VAL A 35 -3.19 4.18 2.33
N PHE A 36 -2.11 3.73 2.91
CA PHE A 36 -1.54 4.36 4.10
C PHE A 36 -1.10 5.79 3.84
N ASP A 37 -0.48 6.06 2.71
CA ASP A 37 -0.08 7.40 2.33
C ASP A 37 -1.28 8.33 2.19
N HIS A 38 -2.36 7.86 1.59
CA HIS A 38 -3.61 8.61 1.50
C HIS A 38 -4.19 8.91 2.88
N LEU A 39 -4.16 7.94 3.78
CA LEU A 39 -4.64 8.13 5.15
C LEU A 39 -3.80 9.16 5.89
N ILE A 40 -2.49 9.09 5.76
CA ILE A 40 -1.58 10.06 6.38
C ILE A 40 -1.88 11.46 5.86
N GLY A 41 -2.06 11.61 4.56
CA GLY A 41 -2.42 12.88 3.95
C GLY A 41 -3.75 13.41 4.46
N ASN A 42 -4.77 12.55 4.54
CA ASN A 42 -6.10 12.93 5.03
C ASN A 42 -6.05 13.33 6.50
N LEU A 43 -5.31 12.60 7.32
CA LEU A 43 -5.15 12.92 8.75
C LEU A 43 -4.40 14.24 8.93
N GLY A 44 -3.38 14.47 8.11
CA GLY A 44 -2.65 15.73 8.12
C GLY A 44 -3.54 16.91 7.78
N ASN A 45 -4.39 16.76 6.77
CA ASN A 45 -5.35 17.79 6.38
C ASN A 45 -6.37 18.04 7.49
N ALA A 46 -6.89 16.97 8.10
CA ALA A 46 -7.84 17.09 9.20
C ALA A 46 -7.22 17.78 10.40
N LEU A 47 -5.99 17.45 10.72
CA LEU A 47 -5.26 18.09 11.80
C LEU A 47 -5.09 19.59 11.53
N GLN A 48 -4.75 19.93 10.29
CA GLN A 48 -4.58 21.33 9.90
C GLN A 48 -5.87 22.13 10.07
N VAL A 49 -7.01 21.54 9.68
CA VAL A 49 -8.33 22.17 9.82
C VAL A 49 -8.65 22.38 11.31
N VAL A 50 -8.37 21.39 12.12
CA VAL A 50 -8.62 21.49 13.58
C VAL A 50 -7.74 22.56 14.20
N GLN A 51 -6.47 22.61 13.83
CA GLN A 51 -5.55 23.64 14.34
C GLN A 51 -6.00 25.04 13.90
N GLN A 52 -6.44 25.18 12.67
CA GLN A 52 -6.96 26.44 12.15
C GLN A 52 -8.20 26.88 12.94
N ALA A 53 -9.12 25.96 13.17
CA ALA A 53 -10.31 26.24 13.96
C ALA A 53 -9.97 26.63 15.39
N LYS A 54 -9.00 25.97 15.98
CA LYS A 54 -8.53 26.31 17.33
C LYS A 54 -7.91 27.69 17.37
N ASP A 55 -7.08 28.01 16.38
CA ASP A 55 -6.45 29.32 16.27
C ASP A 55 -7.50 30.41 16.09
N ASP A 56 -8.48 30.18 15.23
CA ASP A 56 -9.56 31.14 14.99
C ASP A 56 -10.37 31.39 16.27
N LEU A 57 -10.63 30.33 17.03
CA LEU A 57 -11.34 30.45 18.30
C LEU A 57 -10.55 31.25 19.32
N ASN A 58 -9.25 31.05 19.41
CA ASN A 58 -8.39 31.71 20.39
C ASN A 58 -8.02 33.12 19.97
N HIS A 59 -8.00 33.42 18.68
CA HIS A 59 -7.64 34.74 18.14
C HIS A 59 -8.84 35.48 17.57
N GLY A 60 -10.03 34.95 17.73
CA GLY A 60 -11.23 35.57 17.21
C GLY A 60 -11.54 36.89 17.92
N PRO A 61 -12.51 37.64 17.38
CA PRO A 61 -12.85 38.96 17.92
C PRO A 61 -13.57 38.85 19.27
N ARG A 62 -12.87 38.38 20.20
CA ARG A 62 -13.37 38.30 21.56
C ARG A 62 -12.96 39.53 22.34
N GLY A 63 -12.95 40.48 21.64
CA GLY A 63 -12.57 41.74 22.20
C GLY A 63 -13.26 42.09 23.43
#